data_bbd18cc216af29d59ab5400dcbf3d7fb
#
_entry.id   bbd18cc216af29d59ab5400dcbf3d7fb
#
_cell.length_a   1.000
_cell.length_b   1.000
_cell.length_c   1.000
_cell.angle_alpha   90.00
_cell.angle_beta   90.00
_cell.angle_gamma   90.00
#
_symmetry.space_group_name_H-M   'P 1'
#
loop_
_entity.id
_entity.type
_entity.pdbx_description
1 polymer ?
#
loop_
_entity_poly.entity_id
_entity_poly.type
_entity_poly.pdbx_seq_one_letter_code
_entity_poly.pdbx_strand_id
1 'polypeptide(L)'
;VAGGEESLDYSMGELEKLPSLPWYLVVQDGMELQPLWGKVVEAEKDPRIIGLFLGGTSRFKLTAGSWRHVADMVGKKLHYGRCGTPFKVQHAIRVGVDSLDSSFPLWTYERFGIFEQAINGTLEQMPLDLDLGGPPAQAFMVNEERTEK
;
A
#
# COMPACT_ATOMS: atom_id res chain seq x y z
N VAL A 1 -5.40 -13.37 -3.29
CA VAL A 1 -6.30 -13.04 -4.41
C VAL A 1 -5.43 -12.55 -5.52
N ALA A 2 -5.54 -13.13 -6.72
CA ALA A 2 -4.91 -12.60 -7.92
C ALA A 2 -5.44 -11.18 -8.17
N GLY A 3 -4.60 -10.29 -8.65
CA GLY A 3 -5.00 -8.93 -9.01
C GLY A 3 -6.00 -8.87 -10.18
N GLY A 4 -6.11 -7.71 -10.79
CA GLY A 4 -6.90 -7.52 -12.00
C GLY A 4 -8.41 -7.54 -11.78
N GLU A 5 -9.14 -8.03 -12.79
CA GLU A 5 -10.59 -7.97 -12.86
C GLU A 5 -11.30 -8.71 -11.72
N GLU A 6 -10.86 -9.93 -11.43
CA GLU A 6 -11.46 -10.74 -10.35
C GLU A 6 -11.43 -10.02 -9.00
N SER A 7 -10.34 -9.32 -8.72
CA SER A 7 -10.21 -8.57 -7.47
C SER A 7 -11.11 -7.33 -7.43
N LEU A 8 -11.26 -6.65 -8.56
CA LEU A 8 -12.17 -5.51 -8.67
C LEU A 8 -13.62 -5.94 -8.52
N ASP A 9 -14.05 -6.97 -9.25
CA ASP A 9 -15.40 -7.49 -9.20
C ASP A 9 -15.76 -8.01 -7.80
N TYR A 10 -14.84 -8.71 -7.15
CA TYR A 10 -15.00 -9.12 -5.76
C TYR A 10 -15.21 -7.91 -4.82
N SER A 11 -14.37 -6.90 -4.94
CA SER A 11 -14.46 -5.71 -4.10
C SER A 11 -15.77 -4.96 -4.28
N MET A 12 -16.25 -4.84 -5.53
CA MET A 12 -17.52 -4.19 -5.83
C MET A 12 -18.72 -5.01 -5.33
N GLY A 13 -18.67 -6.34 -5.49
CA GLY A 13 -19.69 -7.22 -4.97
C GLY A 13 -19.79 -7.24 -3.44
N GLU A 14 -18.66 -7.09 -2.74
CA GLU A 14 -18.67 -6.95 -1.27
C GLU A 14 -19.19 -5.57 -0.84
N LEU A 15 -18.86 -4.51 -1.59
CA LEU A 15 -19.35 -3.16 -1.30
C LEU A 15 -20.87 -3.05 -1.27
N GLU A 16 -21.55 -3.84 -2.12
CA GLU A 16 -23.03 -3.90 -2.13
C GLU A 16 -23.63 -4.51 -0.86
N LYS A 17 -22.88 -5.38 -0.19
CA LYS A 17 -23.32 -6.10 1.02
C LYS A 17 -22.98 -5.36 2.31
N LEU A 18 -22.07 -4.40 2.25
CA LEU A 18 -21.52 -3.74 3.42
C LEU A 18 -22.36 -2.51 3.82
N PRO A 19 -22.33 -2.12 5.10
CA PRO A 19 -23.05 -0.96 5.56
C PRO A 19 -22.51 0.32 4.89
N SER A 20 -23.29 1.41 4.95
CA SER A 20 -22.93 2.71 4.41
C SER A 20 -21.81 3.38 5.22
N LEU A 21 -20.63 2.77 5.21
CA LEU A 21 -19.40 3.29 5.82
C LEU A 21 -18.47 3.81 4.72
N PRO A 22 -17.51 4.69 5.06
CA PRO A 22 -16.49 5.13 4.12
C PRO A 22 -15.47 4.01 3.86
N TRP A 23 -15.24 3.70 2.58
CA TRP A 23 -14.34 2.62 2.13
C TRP A 23 -13.22 3.14 1.26
N TYR A 24 -12.11 2.42 1.25
CA TYR A 24 -11.07 2.54 0.23
C TYR A 24 -11.20 1.39 -0.76
N LEU A 25 -11.23 1.71 -2.06
CA LEU A 25 -11.16 0.71 -3.12
C LEU A 25 -9.71 0.28 -3.30
N VAL A 26 -9.44 -1.02 -3.18
CA VAL A 26 -8.09 -1.55 -3.39
C VAL A 26 -7.78 -1.61 -4.87
N VAL A 27 -6.68 -0.97 -5.28
CA VAL A 27 -6.10 -1.09 -6.62
C VAL A 27 -4.79 -1.86 -6.55
N GLN A 28 -4.59 -2.78 -7.51
CA GLN A 28 -3.45 -3.69 -7.53
C GLN A 28 -3.15 -4.18 -8.95
N ASP A 29 -2.10 -5.00 -9.08
CA ASP A 29 -1.56 -5.48 -10.34
C ASP A 29 -2.63 -5.88 -11.36
N GLY A 30 -2.50 -5.38 -12.59
CA GLY A 30 -3.42 -5.59 -13.70
C GLY A 30 -4.49 -4.52 -13.85
N MET A 31 -4.80 -3.75 -12.82
CA MET A 31 -5.81 -2.69 -12.88
C MET A 31 -5.32 -1.43 -13.59
N GLU A 32 -4.01 -1.29 -13.78
CA GLU A 32 -3.40 -0.19 -14.55
C GLU A 32 -3.61 -0.30 -16.06
N LEU A 33 -4.16 -1.41 -16.53
CA LEU A 33 -4.37 -1.71 -17.95
C LEU A 33 -5.83 -1.52 -18.35
N GLN A 34 -6.07 -1.08 -19.59
CA GLN A 34 -7.41 -1.07 -20.16
C GLN A 34 -7.90 -2.51 -20.43
N PRO A 35 -9.18 -2.83 -20.23
CA PRO A 35 -10.27 -1.90 -19.85
C PRO A 35 -10.43 -1.66 -18.34
N LEU A 36 -9.65 -2.32 -17.48
CA LEU A 36 -9.83 -2.29 -16.02
C LEU A 36 -9.62 -0.90 -15.42
N TRP A 37 -8.68 -0.14 -15.95
CA TRP A 37 -8.50 1.27 -15.58
C TRP A 37 -9.82 2.05 -15.63
N GLY A 38 -10.56 1.94 -16.71
CA GLY A 38 -11.86 2.58 -16.88
C GLY A 38 -12.90 2.10 -15.87
N LYS A 39 -12.91 0.80 -15.56
CA LYS A 39 -13.80 0.24 -14.54
C LYS A 39 -13.49 0.76 -13.13
N VAL A 40 -12.20 0.91 -12.79
CA VAL A 40 -11.79 1.50 -11.50
C VAL A 40 -12.23 2.96 -11.40
N VAL A 41 -12.01 3.76 -12.45
CA VAL A 41 -12.45 5.17 -12.50
C VAL A 41 -13.95 5.29 -12.32
N GLU A 42 -14.73 4.38 -12.91
CA GLU A 42 -16.19 4.37 -12.74
C GLU A 42 -16.60 3.95 -11.33
N ALA A 43 -15.99 2.89 -10.81
CA ALA A 43 -16.23 2.39 -9.45
C ALA A 43 -15.92 3.45 -8.38
N GLU A 44 -14.86 4.24 -8.58
CA GLU A 44 -14.44 5.29 -7.63
C GLU A 44 -15.48 6.40 -7.48
N LYS A 45 -16.41 6.54 -8.42
CA LYS A 45 -17.51 7.52 -8.32
C LYS A 45 -18.54 7.16 -7.25
N ASP A 46 -18.58 5.92 -6.78
CA ASP A 46 -19.47 5.53 -5.66
C ASP A 46 -19.18 6.43 -4.44
N PRO A 47 -20.21 7.08 -3.87
CA PRO A 47 -20.02 8.01 -2.75
C PRO A 47 -19.51 7.34 -1.46
N ARG A 48 -19.64 6.03 -1.33
CA ARG A 48 -19.11 5.25 -0.20
C ARG A 48 -17.60 5.06 -0.31
N ILE A 49 -17.03 5.14 -1.51
CA ILE A 49 -15.58 5.04 -1.73
C ILE A 49 -14.99 6.44 -1.49
N ILE A 50 -14.19 6.58 -0.43
CA ILE A 50 -13.52 7.84 -0.07
C ILE A 50 -12.12 7.97 -0.63
N GLY A 51 -11.58 6.91 -1.21
CA GLY A 51 -10.23 6.90 -1.78
C GLY A 51 -9.83 5.56 -2.37
N LEU A 52 -8.64 5.54 -2.94
CA LEU A 52 -7.97 4.35 -3.43
C LEU A 52 -6.93 3.86 -2.42
N PHE A 53 -6.86 2.54 -2.22
CA PHE A 53 -5.80 1.87 -1.48
C PHE A 53 -4.83 1.23 -2.47
N LEU A 54 -3.64 1.79 -2.62
CA LEU A 54 -2.61 1.28 -3.52
C LEU A 54 -1.94 0.04 -2.92
N GLY A 55 -2.45 -1.12 -3.26
CA GLY A 55 -1.95 -2.43 -2.89
C GLY A 55 -0.89 -2.96 -3.86
N GLY A 56 -0.93 -4.25 -4.13
CA GLY A 56 -0.15 -4.91 -5.17
C GLY A 56 1.35 -5.01 -4.92
N THR A 57 2.07 -5.39 -5.98
CA THR A 57 3.53 -5.58 -5.96
C THR A 57 4.30 -4.25 -5.91
N SER A 58 5.59 -4.35 -5.62
CA SER A 58 6.48 -3.16 -5.69
C SER A 58 6.54 -2.56 -7.10
N ARG A 59 6.41 -3.39 -8.14
CA ARG A 59 6.37 -2.95 -9.54
C ARG A 59 5.09 -2.13 -9.81
N PHE A 60 3.94 -2.66 -9.41
CA PHE A 60 2.66 -1.97 -9.55
C PHE A 60 2.68 -0.60 -8.86
N LYS A 61 3.31 -0.51 -7.69
CA LYS A 61 3.42 0.75 -6.94
C LYS A 61 4.19 1.86 -7.64
N LEU A 62 4.98 1.54 -8.67
CA LEU A 62 5.60 2.57 -9.53
C LEU A 62 4.55 3.36 -10.33
N THR A 63 3.33 2.84 -10.48
CA THR A 63 2.21 3.53 -11.13
C THR A 63 1.46 4.50 -10.19
N ALA A 64 1.93 4.69 -8.96
CA ALA A 64 1.27 5.50 -7.93
C ALA A 64 0.91 6.93 -8.40
N GLY A 65 1.77 7.55 -9.23
CA GLY A 65 1.50 8.87 -9.80
C GLY A 65 0.23 8.90 -10.68
N SER A 66 -0.01 7.84 -11.45
CA SER A 66 -1.22 7.70 -12.26
C SER A 66 -2.46 7.54 -11.36
N TRP A 67 -2.35 6.75 -10.30
CA TRP A 67 -3.44 6.57 -9.33
C TRP A 67 -3.71 7.83 -8.51
N ARG A 68 -2.68 8.63 -8.20
CA ARG A 68 -2.86 9.96 -7.62
C ARG A 68 -3.70 10.85 -8.53
N HIS A 69 -3.36 10.86 -9.82
CA HIS A 69 -4.10 11.64 -10.81
C HIS A 69 -5.56 11.19 -10.91
N VAL A 70 -5.83 9.88 -10.90
CA VAL A 70 -7.22 9.35 -10.88
C VAL A 70 -7.97 9.82 -9.64
N ALA A 71 -7.37 9.66 -8.47
CA ALA A 71 -7.99 10.10 -7.22
C ALA A 71 -8.27 11.61 -7.19
N ASP A 72 -7.35 12.43 -7.73
CA ASP A 72 -7.51 13.88 -7.82
C ASP A 72 -8.67 14.29 -8.74
N MET A 73 -8.82 13.61 -9.88
CA MET A 73 -9.92 13.91 -10.84
C MET A 73 -11.31 13.77 -10.21
N VAL A 74 -11.48 12.89 -9.24
CA VAL A 74 -12.76 12.64 -8.57
C VAL A 74 -12.80 13.15 -7.12
N GLY A 75 -11.77 13.89 -6.69
CA GLY A 75 -11.69 14.46 -5.34
C GLY A 75 -11.55 13.44 -4.23
N LYS A 76 -10.87 12.32 -4.49
CA LYS A 76 -10.69 11.20 -3.56
C LYS A 76 -9.29 11.17 -2.96
N LYS A 77 -9.11 10.37 -1.90
CA LYS A 77 -7.83 10.16 -1.24
C LYS A 77 -7.04 9.03 -1.89
N LEU A 78 -5.71 9.03 -1.71
CA LEU A 78 -4.85 7.92 -2.05
C LEU A 78 -4.08 7.45 -0.81
N HIS A 79 -4.27 6.19 -0.44
CA HIS A 79 -3.51 5.51 0.59
C HIS A 79 -2.48 4.57 -0.03
N TYR A 80 -1.21 4.67 0.40
CA TYR A 80 -0.13 3.82 -0.10
C TYR A 80 0.16 2.69 0.89
N GLY A 81 -0.31 1.47 0.57
CA GLY A 81 -0.18 0.31 1.42
C GLY A 81 1.23 -0.28 1.43
N ARG A 82 1.63 -0.86 2.57
CA ARG A 82 2.86 -1.65 2.72
C ARG A 82 4.16 -0.92 2.31
N CYS A 83 4.39 0.24 2.87
CA CYS A 83 5.64 0.99 2.73
C CYS A 83 6.78 0.34 3.54
N GLY A 84 7.13 -0.91 3.23
CA GLY A 84 8.11 -1.71 3.99
C GLY A 84 9.57 -1.31 3.78
N THR A 85 9.87 -0.23 3.05
CA THR A 85 11.23 0.26 2.83
C THR A 85 11.26 1.79 2.79
N PRO A 86 12.40 2.43 3.16
CA PRO A 86 12.56 3.88 3.06
C PRO A 86 12.31 4.43 1.65
N PHE A 87 12.73 3.68 0.62
CA PHE A 87 12.48 4.05 -0.78
C PHE A 87 10.97 4.18 -1.06
N LYS A 88 10.14 3.22 -0.60
CA LYS A 88 8.69 3.27 -0.79
C LYS A 88 8.07 4.43 -0.03
N VAL A 89 8.56 4.73 1.18
CA VAL A 89 8.12 5.90 1.96
C VAL A 89 8.41 7.19 1.19
N GLN A 90 9.64 7.38 0.72
CA GLN A 90 10.01 8.55 -0.07
C GLN A 90 9.23 8.64 -1.40
N HIS A 91 8.98 7.49 -2.05
CA HIS A 91 8.18 7.47 -3.26
C HIS A 91 6.73 7.90 -2.97
N ALA A 92 6.11 7.38 -1.91
CA ALA A 92 4.77 7.77 -1.49
C ALA A 92 4.67 9.28 -1.21
N ILE A 93 5.65 9.84 -0.49
CA ILE A 93 5.71 11.28 -0.21
C ILE A 93 5.84 12.10 -1.50
N ARG A 94 6.73 11.70 -2.41
CA ARG A 94 6.91 12.40 -3.71
C ARG A 94 5.66 12.37 -4.57
N VAL A 95 4.90 11.31 -4.51
CA VAL A 95 3.61 11.17 -5.21
C VAL A 95 2.53 12.04 -4.57
N GLY A 96 2.69 12.45 -3.31
CA GLY A 96 1.72 13.24 -2.58
C GLY A 96 0.52 12.41 -2.12
N VAL A 97 0.76 11.21 -1.60
CA VAL A 97 -0.32 10.39 -1.03
C VAL A 97 -0.87 11.01 0.26
N ASP A 98 -2.14 10.79 0.54
CA ASP A 98 -2.79 11.32 1.75
C ASP A 98 -2.41 10.54 3.01
N SER A 99 -2.07 9.26 2.85
CA SER A 99 -1.64 8.39 3.96
C SER A 99 -0.86 7.19 3.46
N LEU A 100 -0.10 6.58 4.35
CA LEU A 100 0.63 5.33 4.10
C LEU A 100 0.63 4.46 5.35
N ASP A 101 0.85 3.15 5.18
CA ASP A 101 1.12 2.22 6.27
C ASP A 101 2.48 1.55 6.11
N SER A 102 3.13 1.26 7.22
CA SER A 102 4.41 0.56 7.25
C SER A 102 4.62 -0.17 8.57
N SER A 103 5.05 -1.43 8.48
CA SER A 103 5.59 -2.15 9.64
C SER A 103 7.10 -1.94 9.82
N PHE A 104 7.76 -1.34 8.83
CA PHE A 104 9.21 -1.14 8.82
C PHE A 104 9.77 -0.46 10.09
N PRO A 105 9.17 0.61 10.62
CA PRO A 105 9.68 1.29 11.81
C PRO A 105 9.51 0.47 13.10
N LEU A 106 8.65 -0.56 13.08
CA LEU A 106 8.36 -1.37 14.26
C LEU A 106 9.36 -2.50 14.50
N TRP A 107 10.27 -2.77 13.56
CA TRP A 107 11.16 -3.92 13.62
C TRP A 107 12.41 -3.68 14.48
N THR A 108 12.99 -2.48 14.38
CA THR A 108 14.13 -2.09 15.22
C THR A 108 14.12 -0.58 15.45
N TYR A 109 14.80 -0.14 16.53
CA TYR A 109 14.94 1.29 16.82
C TYR A 109 15.68 2.05 15.71
N GLU A 110 16.69 1.41 15.11
CA GLU A 110 17.40 1.98 13.96
C GLU A 110 16.47 2.21 12.77
N ARG A 111 15.61 1.23 12.44
CA ARG A 111 14.63 1.35 11.35
C ARG A 111 13.59 2.44 11.63
N PHE A 112 13.24 2.63 12.88
CA PHE A 112 12.38 3.76 13.26
C PHE A 112 13.02 5.10 12.92
N GLY A 113 14.31 5.31 13.28
CA GLY A 113 15.04 6.51 12.94
C GLY A 113 15.15 6.75 11.43
N ILE A 114 15.42 5.70 10.64
CA ILE A 114 15.46 5.78 9.18
C ILE A 114 14.08 6.15 8.61
N PHE A 115 13.01 5.57 9.14
CA PHE A 115 11.64 5.87 8.71
C PHE A 115 11.28 7.35 9.02
N GLU A 116 11.63 7.83 10.21
CA GLU A 116 11.43 9.23 10.60
C GLU A 116 12.18 10.19 9.66
N GLN A 117 13.45 9.88 9.35
CA GLN A 117 14.24 10.67 8.39
C GLN A 117 13.59 10.64 6.98
N ALA A 118 13.09 9.47 6.54
CA ALA A 118 12.44 9.36 5.25
C ALA A 118 11.16 10.22 5.18
N ILE A 119 10.35 10.23 6.23
CA ILE A 119 9.14 11.06 6.31
C ILE A 119 9.48 12.55 6.34
N ASN A 120 10.48 12.93 7.10
CA ASN A 120 10.89 14.34 7.26
C ASN A 120 11.70 14.87 6.07
N GLY A 121 12.00 14.02 5.07
CA GLY A 121 12.80 14.41 3.91
C GLY A 121 14.28 14.68 4.22
N THR A 122 14.78 14.21 5.38
CA THR A 122 16.16 14.40 5.83
C THR A 122 17.08 13.22 5.53
N LEU A 123 16.55 12.16 4.90
CA LEU A 123 17.33 11.00 4.50
C LEU A 123 18.18 11.35 3.26
N GLU A 124 19.45 11.68 3.45
CA GLU A 124 20.36 12.11 2.38
C GLU A 124 20.82 10.96 1.48
N GLN A 125 21.06 9.78 2.04
CA GLN A 125 21.40 8.54 1.30
C GLN A 125 20.75 7.33 1.94
N MET A 126 20.23 6.41 1.12
CA MET A 126 19.84 5.10 1.62
C MET A 126 21.10 4.29 1.93
N PRO A 127 21.26 3.75 3.14
CA PRO A 127 22.32 2.79 3.42
C PRO A 127 22.18 1.61 2.45
N LEU A 128 23.21 1.36 1.63
CA LEU A 128 23.23 0.29 0.63
C LEU A 128 23.20 -1.11 1.28
N ASP A 129 23.56 -1.20 2.56
CA ASP A 129 23.70 -2.45 3.30
C ASP A 129 22.46 -2.84 4.11
N LEU A 130 21.39 -2.05 4.05
CA LEU A 130 20.13 -2.46 4.67
C LEU A 130 19.54 -3.59 3.84
N ASP A 131 19.59 -4.79 4.39
CA ASP A 131 18.78 -5.92 3.93
C ASP A 131 17.31 -5.50 4.02
N LEU A 132 16.75 -5.09 2.89
CA LEU A 132 15.38 -4.60 2.75
C LEU A 132 14.37 -5.76 2.67
N GLY A 133 14.83 -7.00 2.84
CA GLY A 133 14.03 -8.21 2.82
C GLY A 133 13.59 -8.63 4.22
N GLY A 134 12.31 -8.56 4.50
CA GLY A 134 11.61 -9.25 5.58
C GLY A 134 12.04 -8.97 7.04
N PRO A 135 11.27 -9.42 8.03
CA PRO A 135 11.69 -9.46 9.41
C PRO A 135 12.91 -10.40 9.54
N PRO A 136 13.86 -10.13 10.47
CA PRO A 136 15.01 -10.98 10.70
C PRO A 136 14.54 -12.42 10.94
N ALA A 137 15.17 -13.38 10.26
CA ALA A 137 14.81 -14.81 10.33
C ALA A 137 14.72 -15.38 11.75
N GLN A 138 15.36 -14.73 12.72
CA GLN A 138 15.32 -15.10 14.14
C GLN A 138 13.99 -14.79 14.83
N ALA A 139 13.12 -13.98 14.28
CA ALA A 139 11.82 -13.67 14.89
C ALA A 139 10.82 -14.83 14.80
N PHE A 140 11.08 -15.83 13.96
CA PHE A 140 10.21 -17.00 13.79
C PHE A 140 10.69 -18.27 14.52
N MET A 141 11.85 -18.25 15.19
CA MET A 141 12.41 -19.43 15.86
C MET A 141 12.04 -19.58 17.36
N VAL A 142 11.13 -18.79 17.86
CA VAL A 142 10.69 -18.93 19.27
C VAL A 142 9.26 -19.45 19.28
N ASN A 143 9.05 -20.74 19.08
CA ASN A 143 7.91 -21.48 19.64
C ASN A 143 7.75 -22.95 19.16
N GLU A 144 8.83 -23.68 18.86
CA GLU A 144 8.70 -25.14 18.62
C GLU A 144 9.18 -26.04 19.78
N GLU A 145 9.55 -25.48 20.92
CA GLU A 145 9.99 -26.30 22.06
C GLU A 145 9.07 -26.19 23.31
N ARG A 146 7.77 -26.34 23.14
CA ARG A 146 6.85 -26.52 24.27
C ARG A 146 5.65 -27.39 23.94
N THR A 147 5.91 -28.62 23.50
CA THR A 147 4.93 -29.71 23.67
C THR A 147 5.63 -31.06 23.68
N GLU A 148 6.38 -31.35 24.76
CA GLU A 148 6.63 -32.72 25.20
C GLU A 148 6.94 -32.69 26.69
N LYS A 149 5.88 -32.84 27.49
CA LYS A 149 5.88 -33.56 28.75
C LYS A 149 4.44 -33.78 29.24
#